data_27f4a79d99d4b6f241915deeed30be81
#
_entry.id   27f4a79d99d4b6f241915deeed30be81
#
_cell.length_a   1.000
_cell.length_b   1.000
_cell.length_c   1.000
_cell.angle_alpha   90.00
_cell.angle_beta   90.00
_cell.angle_gamma   90.00
#
_symmetry.space_group_name_H-M   'P 1'
#
loop_
_entity.id
_entity.type
_entity.pdbx_description
1 polymer ?
#
loop_
_entity_poly.entity_id
_entity_poly.type
_entity_poly.pdbx_seq_one_letter_code
_entity_poly.pdbx_strand_id
1 'polypeptide(L)'
;GITPWELNSETFQSLLIDLSINKEDTACTAAFSFKKDVVILFDRGLLDCKAYVSQDAFNEILRQRNTTENEILNSYDGVFHLVTAAKGAEEFYTLANNTARKETPEQAIELDDKTQSAWIGHPNFRVIDNSTDFKNKIDRLLNEVYSIIGLPIATHVQKKFLIKKPTEKVFSSIRGLHKVEILQTYLHSKDERVERRIRQIGSDGNYTFYYTEKKELSNSRISKNERKISHQEYISLLMNGEKSIRKTRYYFLSKNFHS
;
A
#
# COMPACT_ATOMS: atom_id res chain seq x y z
N GLY A 1 -21.68 -7.08 -21.64
CA GLY A 1 -20.46 -7.52 -20.94
C GLY A 1 -20.79 -8.67 -20.01
N ILE A 2 -19.79 -9.42 -19.60
CA ILE A 2 -19.93 -10.52 -18.61
C ILE A 2 -20.14 -9.89 -17.24
N THR A 3 -21.15 -10.33 -16.52
CA THR A 3 -21.41 -9.88 -15.16
C THR A 3 -20.89 -10.88 -14.12
N PRO A 4 -20.60 -10.45 -12.87
CA PRO A 4 -20.16 -11.36 -11.80
C PRO A 4 -21.13 -12.51 -11.50
N TRP A 5 -22.38 -12.36 -11.91
CA TRP A 5 -23.46 -13.31 -11.66
C TRP A 5 -23.56 -14.45 -12.69
N GLU A 6 -22.90 -14.27 -13.86
CA GLU A 6 -22.89 -15.25 -14.95
C GLU A 6 -21.76 -16.26 -14.82
N LEU A 7 -20.78 -15.99 -13.99
CA LEU A 7 -19.65 -16.86 -13.70
C LEU A 7 -19.58 -17.17 -12.20
N ASN A 8 -18.92 -18.26 -11.84
CA ASN A 8 -18.53 -18.43 -10.43
C ASN A 8 -17.45 -17.38 -10.05
N SER A 9 -17.39 -17.06 -8.76
CA SER A 9 -16.52 -15.98 -8.25
C SER A 9 -15.06 -16.19 -8.62
N GLU A 10 -14.54 -17.41 -8.54
CA GLU A 10 -13.12 -17.72 -8.83
C GLU A 10 -12.78 -17.47 -10.29
N THR A 11 -13.62 -17.97 -11.22
CA THR A 11 -13.45 -17.74 -12.65
C THR A 11 -13.53 -16.25 -12.98
N PHE A 12 -14.52 -15.55 -12.42
CA PHE A 12 -14.67 -14.10 -12.64
C PHE A 12 -13.43 -13.33 -12.15
N GLN A 13 -12.96 -13.61 -10.94
CA GLN A 13 -11.80 -12.92 -10.37
C GLN A 13 -10.51 -13.28 -11.13
N SER A 14 -10.37 -14.51 -11.60
CA SER A 14 -9.24 -14.92 -12.43
C SER A 14 -9.17 -14.12 -13.73
N LEU A 15 -10.29 -13.98 -14.45
CA LEU A 15 -10.38 -13.19 -15.68
C LEU A 15 -10.15 -11.69 -15.40
N LEU A 16 -10.66 -11.19 -14.29
CA LEU A 16 -10.50 -9.78 -13.89
C LEU A 16 -9.03 -9.45 -13.60
N ILE A 17 -8.29 -10.35 -12.97
CA ILE A 17 -6.85 -10.20 -12.74
C ILE A 17 -6.09 -10.13 -14.09
N ASP A 18 -6.38 -11.02 -15.05
CA ASP A 18 -5.74 -10.99 -16.37
C ASP A 18 -5.98 -9.66 -17.10
N LEU A 19 -7.23 -9.18 -17.07
CA LEU A 19 -7.59 -7.90 -17.66
C LEU A 19 -6.85 -6.75 -16.98
N SER A 20 -6.76 -6.79 -15.65
CA SER A 20 -6.10 -5.75 -14.87
C SER A 20 -4.58 -5.72 -15.12
N ILE A 21 -3.92 -6.88 -15.14
CA ILE A 21 -2.50 -6.99 -15.50
C ILE A 21 -2.25 -6.37 -16.87
N ASN A 22 -3.03 -6.74 -17.90
CA ASN A 22 -2.87 -6.20 -19.24
C ASN A 22 -3.06 -4.66 -19.30
N LYS A 23 -4.02 -4.12 -18.55
CA LYS A 23 -4.24 -2.67 -18.45
C LYS A 23 -3.06 -1.97 -17.77
N GLU A 24 -2.56 -2.52 -16.67
CA GLU A 24 -1.44 -1.97 -15.92
C GLU A 24 -0.16 -1.98 -16.75
N ASP A 25 0.17 -3.10 -17.40
CA ASP A 25 1.33 -3.23 -18.29
C ASP A 25 1.27 -2.25 -19.47
N THR A 26 0.08 -2.11 -20.05
CA THR A 26 -0.14 -1.14 -21.16
C THR A 26 0.08 0.29 -20.67
N ALA A 27 -0.46 0.65 -19.52
CA ALA A 27 -0.30 1.98 -18.95
C ALA A 27 1.16 2.28 -18.58
N CYS A 28 1.87 1.31 -17.98
CA CYS A 28 3.29 1.42 -17.65
C CYS A 28 4.14 1.57 -18.91
N THR A 29 3.89 0.75 -19.94
CA THR A 29 4.60 0.84 -21.23
C THR A 29 4.40 2.21 -21.87
N ALA A 30 3.17 2.73 -21.87
CA ALA A 30 2.89 4.07 -22.36
C ALA A 30 3.61 5.15 -21.55
N ALA A 31 3.63 5.01 -20.21
CA ALA A 31 4.31 5.97 -19.32
C ALA A 31 5.80 6.09 -19.62
N PHE A 32 6.49 4.99 -19.89
CA PHE A 32 7.93 4.98 -20.24
C PHE A 32 8.23 5.71 -21.56
N SER A 33 7.24 5.92 -22.40
CA SER A 33 7.40 6.67 -23.67
C SER A 33 7.43 8.18 -23.47
N PHE A 34 7.02 8.69 -22.32
CA PHE A 34 7.03 10.13 -22.02
C PHE A 34 8.42 10.60 -21.55
N LYS A 35 8.82 11.80 -21.94
CA LYS A 35 10.07 12.47 -21.51
C LYS A 35 9.88 13.29 -20.21
N LYS A 36 8.92 12.93 -19.38
CA LYS A 36 8.58 13.61 -18.13
C LYS A 36 8.16 12.58 -17.08
N ASP A 37 8.19 12.98 -15.83
CA ASP A 37 7.64 12.16 -14.74
C ASP A 37 6.15 11.92 -14.95
N VAL A 38 5.71 10.68 -14.76
CA VAL A 38 4.33 10.25 -14.95
C VAL A 38 3.84 9.60 -13.67
N VAL A 39 2.64 9.95 -13.24
CA VAL A 39 1.91 9.26 -12.19
C VAL A 39 0.75 8.52 -12.82
N ILE A 40 0.66 7.22 -12.57
CA ILE A 40 -0.45 6.39 -13.04
C ILE A 40 -1.35 6.10 -11.82
N LEU A 41 -2.62 6.40 -11.94
CA LEU A 41 -3.63 6.09 -10.93
C LEU A 41 -4.51 4.95 -11.46
N PHE A 42 -4.54 3.86 -10.72
CA PHE A 42 -5.44 2.74 -11.00
C PHE A 42 -6.64 2.79 -10.05
N ASP A 43 -7.84 2.69 -10.62
CA ASP A 43 -9.04 2.43 -9.85
C ASP A 43 -9.17 0.92 -9.67
N ARG A 44 -8.99 0.47 -8.46
CA ARG A 44 -8.77 -0.90 -8.04
C ARG A 44 -7.35 -1.42 -8.33
N GLY A 45 -6.91 -2.38 -7.52
CA GLY A 45 -5.63 -3.05 -7.67
C GLY A 45 -5.78 -4.56 -7.62
N LEU A 46 -4.74 -5.28 -8.05
CA LEU A 46 -4.76 -6.74 -8.26
C LEU A 46 -5.13 -7.52 -6.98
N LEU A 47 -4.73 -7.03 -5.79
CA LEU A 47 -5.04 -7.71 -4.53
C LEU A 47 -6.49 -7.54 -4.07
N ASP A 48 -7.26 -6.61 -4.65
CA ASP A 48 -8.67 -6.46 -4.32
C ASP A 48 -9.46 -7.75 -4.59
N CYS A 49 -9.05 -8.55 -5.58
CA CYS A 49 -9.65 -9.84 -5.91
C CYS A 49 -9.65 -10.81 -4.73
N LYS A 50 -8.68 -10.72 -3.83
CA LYS A 50 -8.57 -11.54 -2.62
C LYS A 50 -9.77 -11.40 -1.69
N ALA A 51 -10.48 -10.27 -1.74
CA ALA A 51 -11.69 -10.04 -0.93
C ALA A 51 -12.89 -10.89 -1.36
N TYR A 52 -12.86 -11.45 -2.58
CA TYR A 52 -13.99 -12.10 -3.23
C TYR A 52 -13.85 -13.62 -3.36
N VAL A 53 -12.69 -14.18 -3.05
CA VAL A 53 -12.40 -15.62 -3.16
C VAL A 53 -11.76 -16.13 -1.87
N SER A 54 -11.69 -17.46 -1.73
CA SER A 54 -10.94 -18.07 -0.62
C SER A 54 -9.42 -17.84 -0.78
N GLN A 55 -8.66 -17.94 0.30
CA GLN A 55 -7.21 -17.80 0.24
C GLN A 55 -6.57 -18.86 -0.68
N ASP A 56 -7.09 -20.09 -0.64
CA ASP A 56 -6.57 -21.20 -1.48
C ASP A 56 -6.84 -20.92 -2.96
N ALA A 57 -8.05 -20.48 -3.31
CA ALA A 57 -8.39 -20.10 -4.68
C ALA A 57 -7.54 -18.91 -5.16
N PHE A 58 -7.30 -17.92 -4.30
CA PHE A 58 -6.44 -16.79 -4.63
C PHE A 58 -4.98 -17.25 -4.87
N ASN A 59 -4.46 -18.10 -4.01
CA ASN A 59 -3.10 -18.68 -4.19
C ASN A 59 -2.98 -19.44 -5.51
N GLU A 60 -4.01 -20.22 -5.88
CA GLU A 60 -4.02 -20.94 -7.16
C GLU A 60 -4.07 -19.98 -8.36
N ILE A 61 -4.87 -18.90 -8.29
CA ILE A 61 -4.91 -17.85 -9.31
C ILE A 61 -3.52 -17.24 -9.51
N LEU A 62 -2.79 -16.95 -8.44
CA LEU A 62 -1.44 -16.40 -8.52
C LEU A 62 -0.43 -17.40 -9.05
N ARG A 63 -0.52 -18.67 -8.62
CA ARG A 63 0.35 -19.75 -9.10
C ARG A 63 0.25 -19.94 -10.61
N GLN A 64 -0.94 -19.90 -11.17
CA GLN A 64 -1.16 -20.01 -12.62
C GLN A 64 -0.49 -18.87 -13.41
N ARG A 65 -0.20 -17.76 -12.77
CA ARG A 65 0.45 -16.57 -13.36
C ARG A 65 1.93 -16.45 -12.99
N ASN A 66 2.47 -17.45 -12.32
CA ASN A 66 3.85 -17.46 -11.82
C ASN A 66 4.19 -16.19 -11.02
N THR A 67 3.25 -15.70 -10.21
CA THR A 67 3.42 -14.52 -9.36
C THR A 67 3.05 -14.83 -7.91
N THR A 68 3.44 -13.95 -7.02
CA THR A 68 3.19 -14.05 -5.59
C THR A 68 2.48 -12.80 -5.06
N GLU A 69 1.80 -12.92 -3.92
CA GLU A 69 1.17 -11.79 -3.24
C GLU A 69 2.20 -10.67 -2.94
N ASN A 70 3.41 -11.05 -2.53
CA ASN A 70 4.49 -10.09 -2.26
C ASN A 70 4.96 -9.35 -3.52
N GLU A 71 5.03 -10.01 -4.66
CA GLU A 71 5.37 -9.36 -5.93
C GLU A 71 4.31 -8.34 -6.30
N ILE A 72 3.04 -8.67 -6.16
CA ILE A 72 1.94 -7.73 -6.41
C ILE A 72 1.98 -6.56 -5.41
N LEU A 73 2.13 -6.82 -4.10
CA LEU A 73 2.30 -5.76 -3.11
C LEU A 73 3.44 -4.80 -3.50
N ASN A 74 4.52 -5.33 -4.05
CA ASN A 74 5.68 -4.55 -4.42
C ASN A 74 5.57 -3.88 -5.81
N SER A 75 4.57 -4.17 -6.62
CA SER A 75 4.40 -3.55 -7.94
C SER A 75 3.85 -2.12 -7.86
N TYR A 76 3.16 -1.77 -6.77
CA TYR A 76 2.61 -0.43 -6.55
C TYR A 76 3.55 0.42 -5.68
N ASP A 77 3.62 1.74 -5.95
CA ASP A 77 4.38 2.70 -5.15
C ASP A 77 3.58 3.18 -3.93
N GLY A 78 2.27 3.22 -4.04
CA GLY A 78 1.34 3.56 -2.97
C GLY A 78 -0.04 2.96 -3.18
N VAL A 79 -0.70 2.62 -2.11
CA VAL A 79 -2.07 2.09 -2.11
C VAL A 79 -2.92 2.91 -1.14
N PHE A 80 -4.03 3.41 -1.64
CA PHE A 80 -4.95 4.26 -0.90
C PHE A 80 -6.31 3.61 -0.82
N HIS A 81 -6.69 3.15 0.36
CA HIS A 81 -8.00 2.57 0.60
C HIS A 81 -8.95 3.66 1.09
N LEU A 82 -9.94 3.99 0.28
CA LEU A 82 -11.00 4.92 0.66
C LEU A 82 -12.14 4.12 1.27
N VAL A 83 -12.33 4.27 2.58
CA VAL A 83 -13.38 3.56 3.33
C VAL A 83 -14.75 3.84 2.73
N THR A 84 -15.56 2.78 2.60
CA THR A 84 -16.92 2.86 2.06
C THR A 84 -17.79 3.87 2.81
N ALA A 85 -18.70 4.56 2.11
CA ALA A 85 -19.67 5.46 2.74
C ALA A 85 -20.59 4.73 3.74
N ALA A 86 -20.82 3.42 3.58
CA ALA A 86 -21.57 2.62 4.53
C ALA A 86 -20.98 2.58 5.95
N LYS A 87 -19.77 3.13 6.14
CA LYS A 87 -19.04 3.16 7.43
C LYS A 87 -18.63 4.59 7.76
N GLY A 88 -19.45 5.29 8.53
CA GLY A 88 -19.21 6.65 9.01
C GLY A 88 -19.64 7.77 8.06
N ALA A 89 -20.39 7.45 7.00
CA ALA A 89 -21.02 8.40 6.09
C ALA A 89 -22.30 7.78 5.48
N GLU A 90 -23.06 7.10 6.31
CA GLU A 90 -24.17 6.22 5.92
C GLU A 90 -25.27 6.97 5.12
N GLU A 91 -25.45 8.26 5.39
CA GLU A 91 -26.40 9.11 4.67
C GLU A 91 -26.10 9.25 3.17
N PHE A 92 -24.82 9.04 2.78
CA PHE A 92 -24.37 9.07 1.38
C PHE A 92 -24.29 7.68 0.75
N TYR A 93 -24.59 6.61 1.50
CA TYR A 93 -24.61 5.27 0.93
C TYR A 93 -25.91 5.04 0.18
N THR A 94 -25.83 4.85 -1.13
CA THR A 94 -27.00 4.63 -1.99
C THR A 94 -26.71 3.52 -3.01
N LEU A 95 -27.75 2.76 -3.32
CA LEU A 95 -27.76 1.78 -4.42
C LEU A 95 -28.29 2.38 -5.73
N ALA A 96 -28.86 3.58 -5.69
CA ALA A 96 -29.59 4.17 -6.82
C ALA A 96 -28.66 4.59 -7.98
N ASN A 97 -27.38 4.85 -7.71
CA ASN A 97 -26.42 5.33 -8.70
C ASN A 97 -25.58 4.22 -9.37
N ASN A 98 -25.78 2.96 -8.98
CA ASN A 98 -25.06 1.83 -9.57
C ASN A 98 -25.94 0.56 -9.56
N THR A 99 -26.46 0.20 -10.72
CA THR A 99 -27.32 -0.99 -10.89
C THR A 99 -26.60 -2.32 -10.64
N ALA A 100 -25.28 -2.34 -10.69
CA ALA A 100 -24.48 -3.52 -10.39
C ALA A 100 -24.25 -3.71 -8.87
N ARG A 101 -24.52 -2.69 -8.05
CA ARG A 101 -24.37 -2.76 -6.60
C ARG A 101 -25.63 -3.33 -5.97
N LYS A 102 -25.48 -4.46 -5.27
CA LYS A 102 -26.58 -5.16 -4.59
C LYS A 102 -26.29 -5.38 -3.09
N GLU A 103 -25.13 -5.00 -2.62
CA GLU A 103 -24.68 -5.22 -1.25
C GLU A 103 -25.47 -4.34 -0.29
N THR A 104 -25.98 -4.94 0.80
CA THR A 104 -26.49 -4.17 1.94
C THR A 104 -25.37 -3.34 2.57
N PRO A 105 -25.66 -2.30 3.39
CA PRO A 105 -24.63 -1.57 4.11
C PRO A 105 -23.67 -2.47 4.90
N GLU A 106 -24.19 -3.50 5.57
CA GLU A 106 -23.41 -4.46 6.35
C GLU A 106 -22.47 -5.29 5.45
N GLN A 107 -22.97 -5.76 4.30
CA GLN A 107 -22.17 -6.48 3.31
C GLN A 107 -21.08 -5.58 2.71
N ALA A 108 -21.40 -4.31 2.46
CA ALA A 108 -20.43 -3.33 1.97
C ALA A 108 -19.31 -3.06 2.98
N ILE A 109 -19.65 -3.01 4.28
CA ILE A 109 -18.67 -2.87 5.36
C ILE A 109 -17.77 -4.11 5.44
N GLU A 110 -18.34 -5.31 5.39
CA GLU A 110 -17.56 -6.55 5.41
C GLU A 110 -16.60 -6.65 4.23
N LEU A 111 -17.08 -6.29 3.03
CA LEU A 111 -16.26 -6.29 1.83
C LEU A 111 -15.17 -5.24 1.87
N ASP A 112 -15.45 -4.04 2.40
CA ASP A 112 -14.49 -2.98 2.64
C ASP A 112 -13.36 -3.46 3.57
N ASP A 113 -13.70 -4.11 4.69
CA ASP A 113 -12.75 -4.67 5.64
C ASP A 113 -11.88 -5.77 5.00
N LYS A 114 -12.45 -6.63 4.15
CA LYS A 114 -11.71 -7.66 3.40
C LYS A 114 -10.75 -7.04 2.39
N THR A 115 -11.22 -6.06 1.62
CA THR A 115 -10.40 -5.35 0.63
C THR A 115 -9.26 -4.60 1.31
N GLN A 116 -9.56 -3.90 2.41
CA GLN A 116 -8.54 -3.24 3.23
C GLN A 116 -7.50 -4.23 3.75
N SER A 117 -7.93 -5.40 4.22
CA SER A 117 -7.06 -6.44 4.75
C SER A 117 -6.13 -7.04 3.69
N ALA A 118 -6.53 -7.08 2.43
CA ALA A 118 -5.74 -7.61 1.33
C ALA A 118 -4.45 -6.81 1.08
N TRP A 119 -4.42 -5.53 1.43
CA TRP A 119 -3.28 -4.64 1.22
C TRP A 119 -2.39 -4.45 2.43
N ILE A 120 -2.68 -5.12 3.54
CA ILE A 120 -1.84 -5.08 4.73
C ILE A 120 -0.47 -5.67 4.39
N GLY A 121 0.59 -4.91 4.70
CA GLY A 121 1.97 -5.28 4.38
C GLY A 121 2.59 -4.38 3.31
N HIS A 122 1.78 -3.69 2.51
CA HIS A 122 2.31 -2.68 1.59
C HIS A 122 2.92 -1.50 2.38
N PRO A 123 4.16 -1.07 2.08
CA PRO A 123 4.87 -0.05 2.89
C PRO A 123 4.19 1.33 2.88
N ASN A 124 3.53 1.66 1.79
CA ASN A 124 2.79 2.91 1.59
C ASN A 124 1.28 2.67 1.49
N PHE A 125 0.75 1.74 2.28
CA PHE A 125 -0.69 1.57 2.43
C PHE A 125 -1.26 2.64 3.34
N ARG A 126 -2.31 3.33 2.89
CA ARG A 126 -3.00 4.38 3.63
C ARG A 126 -4.51 4.16 3.58
N VAL A 127 -5.13 4.29 4.72
CA VAL A 127 -6.59 4.21 4.86
C VAL A 127 -7.13 5.63 5.03
N ILE A 128 -8.04 6.03 4.16
CA ILE A 128 -8.69 7.33 4.16
C ILE A 128 -10.14 7.12 4.59
N ASP A 129 -10.42 7.38 5.84
CA ASP A 129 -11.71 7.17 6.47
C ASP A 129 -12.71 8.31 6.21
N ASN A 130 -13.93 8.17 6.77
CA ASN A 130 -15.00 9.15 6.68
C ASN A 130 -15.08 10.08 7.90
N SER A 131 -13.98 10.29 8.64
CA SER A 131 -13.93 11.19 9.81
C SER A 131 -14.11 12.66 9.46
N THR A 132 -14.05 13.03 8.19
CA THR A 132 -14.26 14.39 7.67
C THR A 132 -15.26 14.37 6.53
N ASP A 133 -15.76 15.55 6.13
CA ASP A 133 -16.55 15.69 4.91
C ASP A 133 -15.78 15.22 3.67
N PHE A 134 -16.49 15.02 2.55
CA PHE A 134 -15.93 14.47 1.32
C PHE A 134 -14.79 15.31 0.75
N LYS A 135 -14.89 16.64 0.81
CA LYS A 135 -13.83 17.53 0.31
C LYS A 135 -12.55 17.34 1.11
N ASN A 136 -12.64 17.40 2.43
CA ASN A 136 -11.49 17.18 3.31
C ASN A 136 -10.94 15.74 3.21
N LYS A 137 -11.80 14.75 2.97
CA LYS A 137 -11.38 13.36 2.68
C LYS A 137 -10.49 13.32 1.43
N ILE A 138 -10.89 14.00 0.35
CA ILE A 138 -10.10 14.08 -0.88
C ILE A 138 -8.81 14.86 -0.68
N ASP A 139 -8.85 15.97 0.08
CA ASP A 139 -7.64 16.73 0.41
C ASP A 139 -6.62 15.89 1.20
N ARG A 140 -7.08 15.05 2.13
CA ARG A 140 -6.23 14.07 2.84
C ARG A 140 -5.62 13.05 1.89
N LEU A 141 -6.42 12.50 0.98
CA LEU A 141 -5.93 11.56 -0.05
C LEU A 141 -4.83 12.22 -0.91
N LEU A 142 -5.07 13.43 -1.41
CA LEU A 142 -4.10 14.15 -2.23
C LEU A 142 -2.80 14.43 -1.47
N ASN A 143 -2.87 14.78 -0.19
CA ASN A 143 -1.68 14.98 0.64
C ASN A 143 -0.85 13.69 0.79
N GLU A 144 -1.50 12.53 0.94
CA GLU A 144 -0.80 11.25 0.98
C GLU A 144 -0.16 10.91 -0.37
N VAL A 145 -0.85 11.15 -1.48
CA VAL A 145 -0.28 11.00 -2.83
C VAL A 145 0.94 11.90 -3.00
N TYR A 146 0.82 13.20 -2.69
CA TYR A 146 1.93 14.15 -2.79
C TYR A 146 3.12 13.73 -1.93
N SER A 147 2.87 13.19 -0.74
CA SER A 147 3.93 12.65 0.13
C SER A 147 4.71 11.51 -0.52
N ILE A 148 4.05 10.64 -1.28
CA ILE A 148 4.70 9.50 -1.94
C ILE A 148 5.50 9.95 -3.16
N ILE A 149 4.96 10.85 -3.98
CA ILE A 149 5.64 11.35 -5.18
C ILE A 149 6.65 12.46 -4.88
N GLY A 150 6.84 12.83 -3.61
CA GLY A 150 7.84 13.81 -3.18
C GLY A 150 7.46 15.27 -3.41
N LEU A 151 6.19 15.56 -3.66
CA LEU A 151 5.71 16.94 -3.75
C LEU A 151 5.52 17.55 -2.34
N PRO A 152 5.66 18.88 -2.20
CA PRO A 152 5.43 19.56 -0.94
C PRO A 152 3.99 19.40 -0.46
N ILE A 153 3.83 19.00 0.80
CA ILE A 153 2.51 18.91 1.46
C ILE A 153 2.38 19.99 2.53
N ALA A 154 1.15 20.45 2.77
CA ALA A 154 0.89 21.60 3.63
C ALA A 154 1.31 21.37 5.08
N THR A 155 1.08 20.23 5.67
CA THR A 155 1.59 19.85 7.02
C THR A 155 1.28 18.39 7.29
N HIS A 156 2.29 17.59 7.61
CA HIS A 156 2.08 16.22 8.09
C HIS A 156 2.49 16.11 9.55
N VAL A 157 1.52 15.86 10.43
CA VAL A 157 1.79 15.63 11.85
C VAL A 157 1.89 14.13 12.11
N GLN A 158 3.07 13.66 12.44
CA GLN A 158 3.31 12.27 12.82
C GLN A 158 3.67 12.18 14.30
N LYS A 159 2.97 11.33 15.04
CA LYS A 159 3.31 11.00 16.43
C LYS A 159 3.92 9.60 16.50
N LYS A 160 4.99 9.46 17.28
CA LYS A 160 5.63 8.18 17.56
C LYS A 160 5.59 7.92 19.05
N PHE A 161 5.20 6.70 19.43
CA PHE A 161 5.12 6.28 20.82
C PHE A 161 6.07 5.12 21.06
N LEU A 162 6.80 5.17 22.16
CA LEU A 162 7.55 4.02 22.66
C LEU A 162 6.61 3.17 23.52
N ILE A 163 6.47 1.90 23.16
CA ILE A 163 5.64 0.96 23.91
C ILE A 163 6.48 -0.23 24.37
N LYS A 164 6.02 -0.93 25.41
CA LYS A 164 6.59 -2.23 25.76
C LYS A 164 6.29 -3.23 24.63
N LYS A 165 7.27 -4.10 24.32
CA LYS A 165 7.07 -5.15 23.32
C LYS A 165 5.87 -6.01 23.74
N PRO A 166 4.84 -6.15 22.88
CA PRO A 166 3.71 -7.03 23.14
C PRO A 166 4.16 -8.49 23.29
N THR A 167 3.42 -9.25 24.08
CA THR A 167 3.65 -10.70 24.22
C THR A 167 3.17 -11.47 22.98
N GLU A 168 3.67 -12.67 22.75
CA GLU A 168 3.23 -13.53 21.65
C GLU A 168 1.70 -13.78 21.69
N LYS A 169 1.11 -13.86 22.88
CA LYS A 169 -0.34 -13.99 23.06
C LYS A 169 -1.10 -12.79 22.46
N VAL A 170 -0.57 -11.57 22.62
CA VAL A 170 -1.16 -10.37 22.01
C VAL A 170 -1.03 -10.41 20.50
N PHE A 171 0.14 -10.75 19.97
CA PHE A 171 0.32 -10.87 18.53
C PHE A 171 -0.61 -11.93 17.91
N SER A 172 -0.75 -13.09 18.54
CA SER A 172 -1.63 -14.17 18.06
C SER A 172 -3.12 -13.81 18.10
N SER A 173 -3.52 -12.84 18.92
CA SER A 173 -4.92 -12.37 18.98
C SER A 173 -5.26 -11.32 17.93
N ILE A 174 -4.26 -10.77 17.24
CA ILE A 174 -4.48 -9.73 16.21
C ILE A 174 -4.80 -10.41 14.87
N ARG A 175 -6.03 -10.26 14.41
CA ARG A 175 -6.45 -10.77 13.11
C ARG A 175 -5.80 -9.95 11.98
N GLY A 176 -5.28 -10.65 10.97
CA GLY A 176 -4.63 -10.00 9.83
C GLY A 176 -3.30 -9.33 10.14
N LEU A 177 -2.60 -9.80 11.19
CA LEU A 177 -1.25 -9.33 11.49
C LEU A 177 -0.29 -9.72 10.37
N HIS A 178 0.36 -8.75 9.76
CA HIS A 178 1.38 -8.96 8.75
C HIS A 178 2.75 -8.54 9.28
N LYS A 179 3.73 -9.43 9.22
CA LYS A 179 5.10 -9.21 9.68
C LYS A 179 6.03 -9.02 8.50
N VAL A 180 6.85 -7.97 8.51
CA VAL A 180 7.94 -7.78 7.56
C VAL A 180 9.26 -7.54 8.27
N GLU A 181 10.33 -8.01 7.65
CA GLU A 181 11.69 -7.74 8.08
C GLU A 181 12.26 -6.55 7.31
N ILE A 182 12.99 -5.70 7.99
CA ILE A 182 13.63 -4.53 7.42
C ILE A 182 15.10 -4.53 7.82
N LEU A 183 15.97 -4.62 6.83
CA LEU A 183 17.38 -4.29 7.01
C LEU A 183 17.60 -2.88 6.46
N GLN A 184 17.97 -1.96 7.35
CA GLN A 184 18.23 -0.57 7.02
C GLN A 184 19.70 -0.26 7.21
N THR A 185 20.37 0.19 6.16
CA THR A 185 21.78 0.60 6.20
C THR A 185 21.88 2.09 5.92
N TYR A 186 22.55 2.82 6.81
CA TYR A 186 22.88 4.22 6.63
C TYR A 186 24.14 4.31 5.76
N LEU A 187 24.11 5.25 4.82
CA LEU A 187 25.21 5.49 3.90
C LEU A 187 25.98 6.73 4.32
N HIS A 188 27.26 6.73 4.00
CA HIS A 188 28.11 7.91 4.21
C HIS A 188 27.53 9.17 3.56
N SER A 189 27.51 10.26 4.31
CA SER A 189 27.12 11.59 3.80
C SER A 189 28.15 12.63 4.23
N LYS A 190 28.64 13.43 3.28
CA LYS A 190 29.54 14.55 3.55
C LYS A 190 28.83 15.77 4.16
N ASP A 191 27.51 15.87 4.00
CA ASP A 191 26.67 16.93 4.59
C ASP A 191 25.90 16.33 5.78
N GLU A 192 26.18 16.82 6.98
CA GLU A 192 25.50 16.37 8.23
C GLU A 192 24.01 16.62 8.23
N ARG A 193 23.51 17.54 7.40
CA ARG A 193 22.09 17.81 7.23
C ARG A 193 21.39 16.84 6.28
N VAL A 194 22.14 15.91 5.67
CA VAL A 194 21.63 14.95 4.71
C VAL A 194 21.82 13.53 5.27
N GLU A 195 20.73 12.88 5.64
CA GLU A 195 20.69 11.46 5.98
C GLU A 195 20.39 10.64 4.72
N ARG A 196 21.28 9.72 4.36
CA ARG A 196 21.06 8.76 3.28
C ARG A 196 20.98 7.37 3.84
N ARG A 197 20.07 6.57 3.31
CA ARG A 197 19.94 5.17 3.72
C ARG A 197 19.36 4.31 2.60
N ILE A 198 19.72 3.05 2.62
CA ILE A 198 19.08 2.01 1.83
C ILE A 198 18.30 1.06 2.75
N ARG A 199 17.26 0.45 2.23
CA ARG A 199 16.44 -0.51 2.97
C ARG A 199 16.10 -1.70 2.10
N GLN A 200 16.24 -2.87 2.69
CA GLN A 200 15.66 -4.11 2.20
C GLN A 200 14.43 -4.39 3.06
N ILE A 201 13.27 -4.56 2.46
CA ILE A 201 11.98 -4.76 3.15
C ILE A 201 11.29 -5.96 2.53
N GLY A 202 10.83 -6.89 3.35
CA GLY A 202 10.10 -8.07 2.89
C GLY A 202 10.12 -9.21 3.87
N SER A 203 9.75 -10.40 3.41
CA SER A 203 9.78 -11.66 4.17
C SER A 203 10.03 -12.84 3.23
N ASP A 204 10.48 -13.95 3.79
CA ASP A 204 10.55 -15.26 3.13
C ASP A 204 11.27 -15.27 1.76
N GLY A 205 12.35 -14.48 1.65
CA GLY A 205 13.14 -14.41 0.42
C GLY A 205 12.64 -13.35 -0.59
N ASN A 206 11.46 -12.81 -0.41
CA ASN A 206 10.88 -11.78 -1.28
C ASN A 206 11.13 -10.40 -0.69
N TYR A 207 12.07 -9.66 -1.27
CA TYR A 207 12.47 -8.35 -0.77
C TYR A 207 12.39 -7.26 -1.84
N THR A 208 11.98 -6.08 -1.41
CA THR A 208 12.01 -4.84 -2.17
C THR A 208 13.06 -3.92 -1.58
N PHE A 209 13.74 -3.18 -2.45
CA PHE A 209 14.85 -2.32 -2.07
C PHE A 209 14.47 -0.86 -2.28
N TYR A 210 14.84 -0.02 -1.30
CA TYR A 210 14.55 1.41 -1.32
C TYR A 210 15.81 2.21 -1.00
N TYR A 211 15.98 3.32 -1.71
CA TYR A 211 16.90 4.39 -1.34
C TYR A 211 16.09 5.55 -0.77
N THR A 212 16.55 6.12 0.32
CA THR A 212 15.93 7.29 0.95
C THR A 212 16.99 8.35 1.20
N GLU A 213 16.71 9.57 0.80
CA GLU A 213 17.45 10.76 1.19
C GLU A 213 16.54 11.69 1.98
N LYS A 214 17.00 12.13 3.15
CA LYS A 214 16.35 13.15 3.96
C LYS A 214 17.29 14.31 4.09
N LYS A 215 16.80 15.51 3.83
CA LYS A 215 17.55 16.75 3.95
C LYS A 215 16.83 17.69 4.90
N GLU A 216 17.54 18.14 5.91
CA GLU A 216 17.05 19.22 6.77
C GLU A 216 17.16 20.56 6.03
N LEU A 217 16.01 21.21 5.89
CA LEU A 217 15.90 22.55 5.32
C LEU A 217 15.86 23.58 6.45
N SER A 218 16.09 24.86 6.14
CA SER A 218 15.90 25.93 7.10
C SER A 218 14.46 25.90 7.68
N ASN A 219 14.30 26.22 8.97
CA ASN A 219 13.03 26.24 9.71
C ASN A 219 12.43 24.88 10.06
N SER A 220 13.23 23.90 10.47
CA SER A 220 12.79 22.58 10.93
C SER A 220 11.98 21.80 9.91
N ARG A 221 12.08 22.13 8.63
CA ARG A 221 11.45 21.39 7.54
C ARG A 221 12.40 20.29 7.07
N ILE A 222 11.85 19.11 6.81
CA ILE A 222 12.60 17.96 6.28
C ILE A 222 12.05 17.69 4.88
N SER A 223 12.96 17.71 3.91
CA SER A 223 12.69 17.13 2.59
C SER A 223 13.00 15.63 2.65
N LYS A 224 12.11 14.78 2.20
CA LYS A 224 12.31 13.34 2.10
C LYS A 224 12.07 12.91 0.66
N ASN A 225 13.08 12.32 0.06
CA ASN A 225 12.97 11.65 -1.23
C ASN A 225 13.20 10.14 -1.02
N GLU A 226 12.29 9.31 -1.49
CA GLU A 226 12.37 7.86 -1.38
C GLU A 226 11.99 7.22 -2.71
N ARG A 227 12.81 6.30 -3.20
CA ARG A 227 12.57 5.59 -4.45
C ARG A 227 12.89 4.11 -4.32
N LYS A 228 12.22 3.29 -5.09
CA LYS A 228 12.61 1.89 -5.29
C LYS A 228 13.92 1.84 -6.06
N ILE A 229 14.74 0.85 -5.75
CA ILE A 229 16.00 0.58 -6.43
C ILE A 229 16.08 -0.90 -6.78
N SER A 230 16.86 -1.22 -7.80
CA SER A 230 17.13 -2.61 -8.15
C SER A 230 18.00 -3.30 -7.09
N HIS A 231 17.98 -4.63 -7.06
CA HIS A 231 18.89 -5.40 -6.21
C HIS A 231 20.36 -5.12 -6.51
N GLN A 232 20.71 -4.93 -7.78
CA GLN A 232 22.09 -4.60 -8.18
C GLN A 232 22.52 -3.23 -7.64
N GLU A 233 21.64 -2.23 -7.74
CA GLU A 233 21.89 -0.90 -7.19
C GLU A 233 22.01 -0.95 -5.65
N TYR A 234 21.13 -1.73 -4.98
CA TYR A 234 21.20 -1.94 -3.54
C TYR A 234 22.56 -2.51 -3.10
N ILE A 235 23.05 -3.57 -3.76
CA ILE A 235 24.35 -4.17 -3.46
C ILE A 235 25.49 -3.17 -3.69
N SER A 236 25.43 -2.41 -4.78
CA SER A 236 26.44 -1.37 -5.07
C SER A 236 26.49 -0.29 -3.98
N LEU A 237 25.34 0.18 -3.53
CA LEU A 237 25.23 1.18 -2.46
C LEU A 237 25.65 0.63 -1.09
N LEU A 238 25.44 -0.67 -0.85
CA LEU A 238 25.80 -1.31 0.42
C LEU A 238 27.30 -1.23 0.72
N MET A 239 28.14 -1.14 -0.32
CA MET A 239 29.59 -0.95 -0.18
C MET A 239 29.97 0.38 0.53
N ASN A 240 29.06 1.36 0.50
CA ASN A 240 29.22 2.65 1.18
C ASN A 240 28.44 2.71 2.51
N GLY A 241 28.04 1.56 3.04
CA GLY A 241 27.27 1.44 4.27
C GLY A 241 28.14 1.67 5.50
N GLU A 242 27.70 2.50 6.43
CA GLU A 242 28.38 2.78 7.70
C GLU A 242 27.78 1.98 8.86
N LYS A 243 26.49 1.96 8.97
CA LYS A 243 25.75 1.33 10.08
C LYS A 243 24.48 0.68 9.58
N SER A 244 24.24 -0.55 10.03
CA SER A 244 23.01 -1.28 9.71
C SER A 244 22.16 -1.52 10.96
N ILE A 245 20.85 -1.45 10.78
CA ILE A 245 19.85 -1.74 11.81
C ILE A 245 18.87 -2.75 11.23
N ARG A 246 18.65 -3.86 11.96
CA ARG A 246 17.61 -4.83 11.64
C ARG A 246 16.36 -4.52 12.45
N LYS A 247 15.20 -4.50 11.83
CA LYS A 247 13.89 -4.22 12.44
C LYS A 247 12.89 -5.26 11.99
N THR A 248 11.96 -5.59 12.87
CA THR A 248 10.73 -6.28 12.50
C THR A 248 9.58 -5.28 12.60
N ARG A 249 8.78 -5.17 11.55
CA ARG A 249 7.60 -4.31 11.53
C ARG A 249 6.36 -5.18 11.47
N TYR A 250 5.40 -4.87 12.30
CA TYR A 250 4.10 -5.51 12.34
C TYR A 250 3.05 -4.53 11.83
N TYR A 251 2.31 -4.93 10.81
CA TYR A 251 1.18 -4.20 10.27
C TYR A 251 -0.10 -4.89 10.70
N PHE A 252 -1.06 -4.13 11.15
CA PHE A 252 -2.38 -4.64 11.53
C PHE A 252 -3.41 -3.51 11.48
N LEU A 253 -4.67 -3.87 11.33
CA LEU A 253 -5.78 -2.95 11.41
C LEU A 253 -6.32 -2.95 12.85
N SER A 254 -6.42 -1.80 13.45
CA SER A 254 -7.08 -1.64 14.73
C SER A 254 -8.53 -1.23 14.50
N LYS A 255 -9.48 -1.97 15.11
CA LYS A 255 -10.90 -1.63 15.03
C LYS A 255 -11.26 -0.28 15.70
N ASN A 256 -10.33 0.30 16.47
CA ASN A 256 -10.54 1.50 17.26
C ASN A 256 -9.84 2.75 16.71
N PHE A 257 -9.24 2.70 15.54
CA PHE A 257 -8.73 3.90 14.89
C PHE A 257 -9.82 4.53 14.03
N HIS A 258 -10.78 5.13 14.71
CA HIS A 258 -11.55 6.26 14.23
C HIS A 258 -10.97 7.49 14.95
N SER A 259 -9.99 8.11 14.36
CA SER A 259 -9.52 9.45 14.76
C SER A 259 -8.81 10.10 13.61
#